data_1a339a3f76976fd697fd3b66e21279d1
#
_entry.id   1a339a3f76976fd697fd3b66e21279d1
#
_cell.length_a   1.000
_cell.length_b   1.000
_cell.length_c   1.000
_cell.angle_alpha   90.00
_cell.angle_beta   90.00
_cell.angle_gamma   90.00
#
_symmetry.space_group_name_H-M   'P 1'
#
loop_
_entity.id
_entity.type
_entity.pdbx_description
1 polymer ?
#
loop_
_entity_poly.entity_id
_entity_poly.type
_entity_poly.pdbx_seq_one_letter_code
_entity_poly.pdbx_strand_id
1 'polypeptide(L)'
;HHLKIACFTPEQCVYPISVSHPDKRYRDRTVDFFQRHIEAAVCLDCSCMVVSTGFAYLDVDGEDAFKWAADSFSQICRKAESEGVTLALEPFTKYTTHICNEASQLLRLLRTVGSPALKGLGDTDVIATTGVDTFETFIGILGRENLAHVHFVDGNPGGHLVPGDGNLNLDQALHTLEAFDYKGYLGLEILDRRYVMNPEDAMRRALAWYSERIG
;
A
#
# COMPACT_ATOMS: atom_id res chain seq x y z
N HIS A 1 -19.16 -9.93 15.67
CA HIS A 1 -19.78 -9.14 14.60
C HIS A 1 -19.63 -9.77 13.20
N HIS A 2 -19.06 -10.95 13.03
CA HIS A 2 -18.87 -11.66 11.75
C HIS A 2 -18.16 -10.84 10.65
N LEU A 3 -17.34 -9.85 11.03
CA LEU A 3 -16.53 -9.07 10.10
C LEU A 3 -15.29 -9.87 9.70
N LYS A 4 -14.97 -9.84 8.40
CA LYS A 4 -13.69 -10.34 7.92
C LYS A 4 -12.64 -9.23 7.96
N ILE A 5 -11.41 -9.59 8.30
CA ILE A 5 -10.26 -8.69 8.18
C ILE A 5 -9.80 -8.76 6.72
N ALA A 6 -10.02 -7.69 5.98
CA ALA A 6 -9.70 -7.62 4.55
C ALA A 6 -8.20 -7.49 4.30
N CYS A 7 -7.54 -6.69 5.12
CA CYS A 7 -6.11 -6.47 5.05
C CYS A 7 -5.57 -6.08 6.44
N PHE A 8 -4.35 -6.46 6.76
CA PHE A 8 -3.67 -6.11 7.99
C PHE A 8 -2.52 -5.15 7.70
N THR A 9 -2.52 -3.99 8.35
CA THR A 9 -1.48 -2.97 8.17
C THR A 9 -0.70 -2.80 9.47
N PRO A 10 0.52 -3.38 9.60
CA PRO A 10 1.39 -3.08 10.74
C PRO A 10 1.92 -1.66 10.61
N GLU A 11 2.12 -0.96 11.74
CA GLU A 11 2.77 0.35 11.72
C GLU A 11 4.22 0.21 11.24
N GLN A 12 4.56 0.90 10.15
CA GLN A 12 5.86 0.77 9.49
C GLN A 12 6.49 2.12 9.10
N CYS A 13 5.77 3.22 9.34
CA CYS A 13 6.27 4.57 9.10
C CYS A 13 6.95 5.16 10.35
N VAL A 14 7.69 4.34 11.10
CA VAL A 14 8.41 4.72 12.30
C VAL A 14 9.85 4.23 12.27
N TYR A 15 10.77 5.00 12.85
CA TYR A 15 12.11 4.51 13.07
C TYR A 15 12.14 3.40 14.13
N PRO A 16 12.93 2.36 13.91
CA PRO A 16 13.89 2.13 12.84
C PRO A 16 13.41 1.11 11.77
N ILE A 17 12.15 1.14 11.36
CA ILE A 17 11.61 0.21 10.36
C ILE A 17 11.95 0.71 8.95
N SER A 18 12.87 0.03 8.28
CA SER A 18 13.25 0.34 6.89
C SER A 18 13.92 -0.87 6.25
N VAL A 19 13.35 -1.38 5.17
CA VAL A 19 13.89 -2.49 4.36
C VAL A 19 15.15 -2.08 3.59
N SER A 20 15.38 -0.78 3.43
CA SER A 20 16.46 -0.17 2.66
C SER A 20 17.52 0.54 3.49
N HIS A 21 17.52 0.34 4.81
CA HIS A 21 18.49 0.99 5.70
C HIS A 21 19.93 0.61 5.31
N PRO A 22 20.92 1.55 5.26
CA PRO A 22 22.31 1.25 4.91
C PRO A 22 22.95 0.25 5.87
N ASP A 23 22.67 0.33 7.16
CA ASP A 23 23.15 -0.64 8.14
C ASP A 23 22.28 -1.91 8.11
N LYS A 24 22.91 -3.03 7.75
CA LYS A 24 22.27 -4.34 7.67
C LYS A 24 21.55 -4.75 8.95
N ARG A 25 22.05 -4.37 10.13
CA ARG A 25 21.42 -4.73 11.42
C ARG A 25 19.99 -4.17 11.54
N TYR A 26 19.74 -2.98 10.99
CA TYR A 26 18.40 -2.41 10.95
C TYR A 26 17.52 -3.13 9.92
N ARG A 27 18.07 -3.52 8.77
CA ARG A 27 17.34 -4.34 7.80
C ARG A 27 16.95 -5.69 8.37
N ASP A 28 17.86 -6.38 9.06
CA ASP A 28 17.58 -7.67 9.70
C ASP A 28 16.45 -7.55 10.76
N ARG A 29 16.46 -6.49 11.56
CA ARG A 29 15.37 -6.19 12.52
C ARG A 29 14.05 -5.90 11.79
N THR A 30 14.10 -5.23 10.66
CA THR A 30 12.93 -4.93 9.84
C THR A 30 12.36 -6.22 9.22
N VAL A 31 13.21 -7.10 8.73
CA VAL A 31 12.79 -8.42 8.23
C VAL A 31 12.11 -9.22 9.35
N ASP A 32 12.72 -9.31 10.54
CA ASP A 32 12.14 -9.99 11.71
C ASP A 32 10.81 -9.34 12.15
N PHE A 33 10.71 -8.00 12.09
CA PHE A 33 9.46 -7.28 12.34
C PHE A 33 8.34 -7.75 11.40
N PHE A 34 8.57 -7.74 10.10
CA PHE A 34 7.54 -8.16 9.14
C PHE A 34 7.21 -9.65 9.24
N GLN A 35 8.20 -10.51 9.49
CA GLN A 35 7.95 -11.94 9.67
C GLN A 35 7.04 -12.24 10.87
N ARG A 36 7.20 -11.54 11.99
CA ARG A 36 6.29 -11.63 13.15
C ARG A 36 4.90 -11.07 12.83
N HIS A 37 4.80 -10.05 12.01
CA HIS A 37 3.49 -9.52 11.60
C HIS A 37 2.78 -10.42 10.59
N ILE A 38 3.52 -11.19 9.79
CA ILE A 38 2.92 -12.28 8.99
C ILE A 38 2.28 -13.33 9.92
N GLU A 39 2.96 -13.72 11.00
CA GLU A 39 2.37 -14.62 11.99
C GLU A 39 1.11 -14.02 12.66
N ALA A 40 1.13 -12.72 12.95
CA ALA A 40 -0.05 -12.03 13.46
C ALA A 40 -1.20 -12.03 12.46
N ALA A 41 -0.92 -11.79 11.16
CA ALA A 41 -1.93 -11.84 10.10
C ALA A 41 -2.58 -13.25 10.02
N VAL A 42 -1.77 -14.31 10.11
CA VAL A 42 -2.28 -15.69 10.15
C VAL A 42 -3.18 -15.91 11.37
N CYS A 43 -2.77 -15.45 12.55
CA CYS A 43 -3.60 -15.54 13.77
C CYS A 43 -4.94 -14.77 13.65
N LEU A 44 -4.98 -13.74 12.83
CA LEU A 44 -6.17 -12.93 12.55
C LEU A 44 -7.04 -13.51 11.41
N ASP A 45 -6.67 -14.65 10.83
CA ASP A 45 -7.30 -15.21 9.62
C ASP A 45 -7.32 -14.19 8.45
N CYS A 46 -6.23 -13.42 8.32
CA CYS A 46 -6.07 -12.38 7.32
C CYS A 46 -4.97 -12.78 6.33
N SER A 47 -5.33 -13.00 5.08
CA SER A 47 -4.41 -13.44 4.01
C SER A 47 -3.74 -12.30 3.24
N CYS A 48 -3.97 -11.04 3.62
CA CYS A 48 -3.35 -9.87 2.99
C CYS A 48 -2.72 -8.96 4.04
N MET A 49 -1.47 -8.55 3.83
CA MET A 49 -0.78 -7.63 4.71
C MET A 49 -0.15 -6.49 3.90
N VAL A 50 -0.43 -5.24 4.29
CA VAL A 50 0.23 -4.06 3.68
C VAL A 50 1.69 -4.00 4.14
N VAL A 51 2.57 -3.75 3.19
CA VAL A 51 3.99 -3.49 3.42
C VAL A 51 4.43 -2.27 2.61
N SER A 52 5.46 -1.60 3.05
CA SER A 52 6.08 -0.48 2.33
C SER A 52 7.60 -0.57 2.35
N THR A 53 8.26 0.25 1.53
CA THR A 53 9.71 0.39 1.60
C THR A 53 10.17 1.15 2.85
N GLY A 54 9.25 1.77 3.57
CA GLY A 54 9.54 2.63 4.71
C GLY A 54 10.20 3.94 4.30
N PHE A 55 10.67 4.71 5.28
CA PHE A 55 11.41 5.93 5.02
C PHE A 55 12.76 5.64 4.33
N ALA A 56 13.07 6.44 3.32
CA ALA A 56 14.38 6.42 2.69
C ALA A 56 15.34 7.43 3.33
N TYR A 57 16.61 7.10 3.30
CA TYR A 57 17.69 8.00 3.70
C TYR A 57 18.17 8.76 2.47
N LEU A 58 17.97 10.07 2.44
CA LEU A 58 18.24 10.92 1.28
C LEU A 58 19.72 11.06 0.92
N ASP A 59 20.62 10.70 1.84
CA ASP A 59 22.07 10.67 1.66
C ASP A 59 22.61 9.32 1.17
N VAL A 60 21.71 8.39 0.85
CA VAL A 60 22.02 7.05 0.33
C VAL A 60 21.69 6.99 -1.16
N ASP A 61 22.56 6.34 -1.94
CA ASP A 61 22.31 6.07 -3.35
C ASP A 61 21.04 5.24 -3.56
N GLY A 62 20.17 5.68 -4.47
CA GLY A 62 18.88 5.05 -4.71
C GLY A 62 18.96 3.61 -5.21
N GLU A 63 19.99 3.28 -6.02
CA GLU A 63 20.19 1.91 -6.52
C GLU A 63 20.68 0.97 -5.41
N ASP A 64 21.50 1.45 -4.49
CA ASP A 64 21.91 0.65 -3.33
C ASP A 64 20.74 0.44 -2.37
N ALA A 65 19.94 1.49 -2.09
CA ALA A 65 18.72 1.38 -1.29
C ALA A 65 17.71 0.41 -1.94
N PHE A 66 17.55 0.45 -3.26
CA PHE A 66 16.71 -0.48 -4.01
C PHE A 66 17.18 -1.93 -3.87
N LYS A 67 18.48 -2.20 -4.02
CA LYS A 67 19.05 -3.56 -3.85
C LYS A 67 18.81 -4.09 -2.44
N TRP A 68 19.01 -3.24 -1.42
CA TRP A 68 18.77 -3.64 -0.03
C TRP A 68 17.28 -3.91 0.26
N ALA A 69 16.39 -3.11 -0.32
CA ALA A 69 14.96 -3.35 -0.23
C ALA A 69 14.57 -4.68 -0.89
N ALA A 70 15.07 -4.96 -2.09
CA ALA A 70 14.82 -6.20 -2.80
C ALA A 70 15.33 -7.43 -2.02
N ASP A 71 16.53 -7.37 -1.43
CA ASP A 71 17.06 -8.43 -0.57
C ASP A 71 16.20 -8.65 0.68
N SER A 72 15.81 -7.58 1.35
CA SER A 72 14.94 -7.65 2.53
C SER A 72 13.58 -8.25 2.20
N PHE A 73 12.91 -7.79 1.13
CA PHE A 73 11.65 -8.36 0.69
C PHE A 73 11.77 -9.82 0.26
N SER A 74 12.87 -10.22 -0.39
CA SER A 74 13.09 -11.64 -0.70
C SER A 74 13.11 -12.51 0.54
N GLN A 75 13.62 -12.02 1.66
CA GLN A 75 13.62 -12.73 2.94
C GLN A 75 12.23 -12.76 3.59
N ILE A 76 11.51 -11.63 3.56
CA ILE A 76 10.14 -11.51 4.11
C ILE A 76 9.19 -12.42 3.31
N CYS A 77 9.30 -12.42 1.98
CA CYS A 77 8.44 -13.19 1.08
C CYS A 77 8.53 -14.69 1.30
N ARG A 78 9.70 -15.24 1.63
CA ARG A 78 9.81 -16.68 1.96
C ARG A 78 8.88 -17.08 3.12
N LYS A 79 8.77 -16.24 4.14
CA LYS A 79 7.82 -16.47 5.25
C LYS A 79 6.39 -16.30 4.76
N ALA A 80 6.09 -15.24 4.01
CA ALA A 80 4.76 -14.98 3.48
C ALA A 80 4.25 -16.15 2.60
N GLU A 81 5.09 -16.67 1.71
CA GLU A 81 4.78 -17.84 0.88
C GLU A 81 4.46 -19.08 1.72
N SER A 82 5.27 -19.36 2.76
CA SER A 82 5.04 -20.53 3.61
C SER A 82 3.75 -20.45 4.43
N GLU A 83 3.28 -19.25 4.73
CA GLU A 83 2.08 -18.99 5.51
C GLU A 83 0.84 -18.68 4.64
N GLY A 84 1.00 -18.57 3.33
CA GLY A 84 -0.11 -18.22 2.42
C GLY A 84 -0.59 -16.77 2.55
N VAL A 85 0.28 -15.85 2.99
CA VAL A 85 -0.04 -14.42 3.13
C VAL A 85 0.48 -13.64 1.93
N THR A 86 -0.38 -12.84 1.32
CA THR A 86 0.00 -11.89 0.26
C THR A 86 0.47 -10.59 0.88
N LEU A 87 1.62 -10.10 0.45
CA LEU A 87 2.15 -8.80 0.82
C LEU A 87 1.75 -7.78 -0.23
N ALA A 88 0.94 -6.79 0.15
CA ALA A 88 0.52 -5.69 -0.69
C ALA A 88 1.48 -4.52 -0.49
N LEU A 89 2.44 -4.36 -1.41
CA LEU A 89 3.45 -3.31 -1.34
C LEU A 89 2.88 -1.99 -1.80
N GLU A 90 2.80 -1.04 -0.89
CA GLU A 90 2.35 0.31 -1.12
C GLU A 90 3.51 1.23 -1.50
N PRO A 91 3.46 1.91 -2.66
CA PRO A 91 4.35 3.01 -2.97
C PRO A 91 4.06 4.19 -2.05
N PHE A 92 5.10 4.89 -1.64
CA PHE A 92 4.96 6.14 -0.91
C PHE A 92 5.29 7.35 -1.77
N THR A 93 4.89 8.53 -1.31
CA THR A 93 5.21 9.78 -1.99
C THR A 93 6.73 10.01 -2.03
N LYS A 94 7.19 10.82 -2.99
CA LYS A 94 8.60 11.25 -3.11
C LYS A 94 9.13 12.00 -1.88
N TYR A 95 8.25 12.42 -0.96
CA TYR A 95 8.64 13.07 0.30
C TYR A 95 8.99 12.06 1.38
N THR A 96 8.61 10.81 1.21
CA THR A 96 8.84 9.72 2.17
C THR A 96 9.96 8.80 1.72
N THR A 97 10.00 8.46 0.44
CA THR A 97 10.98 7.54 -0.13
C THR A 97 11.42 7.98 -1.52
N HIS A 98 12.57 7.53 -1.98
CA HIS A 98 13.04 7.68 -3.36
C HIS A 98 13.19 6.33 -4.08
N ILE A 99 12.67 5.25 -3.49
CA ILE A 99 12.85 3.88 -4.02
C ILE A 99 11.62 3.42 -4.80
N CYS A 100 10.43 3.72 -4.31
CA CYS A 100 9.19 3.23 -4.88
C CYS A 100 8.09 4.29 -4.71
N ASN A 101 7.88 5.09 -5.76
CA ASN A 101 6.89 6.18 -5.79
C ASN A 101 5.87 6.03 -6.91
N GLU A 102 6.19 5.31 -7.97
CA GLU A 102 5.40 5.19 -9.19
C GLU A 102 5.27 3.72 -9.62
N ALA A 103 4.32 3.44 -10.51
CA ALA A 103 4.01 2.09 -10.97
C ALA A 103 5.23 1.36 -11.58
N SER A 104 6.07 2.07 -12.33
CA SER A 104 7.24 1.50 -12.97
C SER A 104 8.29 1.00 -11.96
N GLN A 105 8.51 1.77 -10.89
CA GLN A 105 9.43 1.43 -9.81
C GLN A 105 8.87 0.27 -8.97
N LEU A 106 7.57 0.31 -8.66
CA LEU A 106 6.89 -0.79 -7.98
C LEU A 106 7.03 -2.09 -8.78
N LEU A 107 6.68 -2.08 -10.07
CA LEU A 107 6.78 -3.25 -10.92
C LEU A 107 8.21 -3.77 -11.05
N ARG A 108 9.20 -2.87 -11.11
CA ARG A 108 10.63 -3.23 -11.07
C ARG A 108 10.97 -3.98 -9.78
N LEU A 109 10.50 -3.51 -8.62
CA LEU A 109 10.77 -4.15 -7.34
C LEU A 109 10.09 -5.53 -7.25
N LEU A 110 8.81 -5.64 -7.63
CA LEU A 110 8.10 -6.92 -7.69
C LEU A 110 8.84 -7.96 -8.55
N ARG A 111 9.27 -7.55 -9.75
CA ARG A 111 10.02 -8.42 -10.69
C ARG A 111 11.39 -8.81 -10.15
N THR A 112 12.09 -7.89 -9.46
CA THR A 112 13.42 -8.16 -8.90
C THR A 112 13.32 -9.16 -7.74
N VAL A 113 12.31 -9.03 -6.88
CA VAL A 113 12.06 -9.99 -5.80
C VAL A 113 11.56 -11.32 -6.35
N GLY A 114 10.70 -11.30 -7.36
CA GLY A 114 10.24 -12.50 -8.09
C GLY A 114 9.36 -13.44 -7.27
N SER A 115 8.81 -13.00 -6.14
CA SER A 115 7.96 -13.82 -5.28
C SER A 115 6.48 -13.67 -5.66
N PRO A 116 5.72 -14.77 -5.74
CA PRO A 116 4.28 -14.70 -5.96
C PRO A 116 3.51 -14.09 -4.78
N ALA A 117 4.11 -14.08 -3.58
CA ALA A 117 3.52 -13.47 -2.40
C ALA A 117 3.62 -11.95 -2.38
N LEU A 118 4.52 -11.32 -3.17
CA LEU A 118 4.66 -9.87 -3.22
C LEU A 118 3.86 -9.31 -4.40
N LYS A 119 2.89 -8.48 -4.08
CA LYS A 119 2.01 -7.79 -5.02
C LYS A 119 2.04 -6.29 -4.73
N GLY A 120 1.47 -5.48 -5.61
CA GLY A 120 1.34 -4.05 -5.39
C GLY A 120 0.02 -3.66 -4.73
N LEU A 121 0.02 -2.49 -4.13
CA LEU A 121 -1.14 -1.76 -3.67
C LEU A 121 -1.23 -0.44 -4.45
N GLY A 122 -2.43 -0.07 -4.85
CA GLY A 122 -2.71 1.22 -5.45
C GLY A 122 -3.47 2.11 -4.46
N ASP A 123 -2.88 3.24 -4.06
CA ASP A 123 -3.57 4.25 -3.27
C ASP A 123 -3.93 5.45 -4.14
N THR A 124 -5.20 5.83 -4.17
CA THR A 124 -5.71 6.91 -5.03
C THR A 124 -5.08 8.26 -4.70
N ASP A 125 -4.86 8.57 -3.43
CA ASP A 125 -4.30 9.85 -3.00
C ASP A 125 -2.77 9.89 -3.10
N VAL A 126 -2.08 8.80 -2.78
CA VAL A 126 -0.62 8.70 -2.95
C VAL A 126 -0.22 8.81 -4.41
N ILE A 127 -0.93 8.13 -5.32
CA ILE A 127 -0.69 8.20 -6.77
C ILE A 127 -0.89 9.64 -7.25
N ALA A 128 -2.00 10.29 -6.87
CA ALA A 128 -2.26 11.67 -7.23
C ALA A 128 -1.24 12.66 -6.65
N THR A 129 -0.81 12.45 -5.41
CA THR A 129 0.22 13.29 -4.74
C THR A 129 1.59 13.15 -5.40
N THR A 130 1.94 11.97 -5.87
CA THR A 130 3.18 11.74 -6.62
C THR A 130 3.13 12.46 -7.97
N GLY A 131 1.98 12.46 -8.64
CA GLY A 131 1.71 13.23 -9.85
C GLY A 131 2.46 12.74 -11.11
N VAL A 132 3.00 11.52 -11.08
CA VAL A 132 3.66 10.88 -12.22
C VAL A 132 2.65 10.08 -13.03
N ASP A 133 1.88 9.23 -12.35
CA ASP A 133 0.84 8.40 -12.95
C ASP A 133 -0.55 8.96 -12.67
N THR A 134 -1.50 8.74 -13.57
CA THR A 134 -2.92 8.71 -13.20
C THR A 134 -3.23 7.35 -12.56
N PHE A 135 -4.35 7.23 -11.83
CA PHE A 135 -4.74 5.93 -11.26
C PHE A 135 -4.89 4.86 -12.35
N GLU A 136 -5.48 5.22 -13.50
CA GLU A 136 -5.62 4.33 -14.66
C GLU A 136 -4.26 3.86 -15.21
N THR A 137 -3.31 4.79 -15.41
CA THR A 137 -1.97 4.42 -15.90
C THR A 137 -1.19 3.59 -14.90
N PHE A 138 -1.31 3.90 -13.62
CA PHE A 138 -0.70 3.11 -12.53
C PHE A 138 -1.19 1.66 -12.55
N ILE A 139 -2.51 1.46 -12.53
CA ILE A 139 -3.11 0.13 -12.59
C ILE A 139 -2.75 -0.60 -13.90
N GLY A 140 -2.75 0.13 -15.03
CA GLY A 140 -2.37 -0.41 -16.34
C GLY A 140 -0.93 -0.90 -16.40
N ILE A 141 0.02 -0.17 -15.83
CA ILE A 141 1.44 -0.55 -15.79
C ILE A 141 1.65 -1.73 -14.83
N LEU A 142 1.01 -1.70 -13.66
CA LEU A 142 1.14 -2.76 -12.66
C LEU A 142 0.56 -4.09 -13.17
N GLY A 143 -0.57 -4.02 -13.86
CA GLY A 143 -1.31 -5.19 -14.33
C GLY A 143 -2.14 -5.86 -13.23
N ARG A 144 -3.24 -6.48 -13.64
CA ARG A 144 -4.21 -7.11 -12.72
C ARG A 144 -3.58 -8.16 -11.80
N GLU A 145 -2.71 -8.97 -12.36
CA GLU A 145 -2.05 -10.08 -11.65
C GLU A 145 -1.13 -9.61 -10.52
N ASN A 146 -0.69 -8.36 -10.58
CA ASN A 146 0.19 -7.77 -9.58
C ASN A 146 -0.52 -6.86 -8.58
N LEU A 147 -1.82 -6.62 -8.72
CA LEU A 147 -2.60 -5.77 -7.80
C LEU A 147 -3.26 -6.63 -6.72
N ALA A 148 -2.86 -6.46 -5.45
CA ALA A 148 -3.41 -7.19 -4.31
C ALA A 148 -4.48 -6.41 -3.55
N HIS A 149 -4.30 -5.11 -3.38
CA HIS A 149 -5.18 -4.25 -2.57
C HIS A 149 -5.25 -2.84 -3.13
N VAL A 150 -6.29 -2.12 -2.74
CA VAL A 150 -6.48 -0.72 -3.11
C VAL A 150 -6.88 0.07 -1.87
N HIS A 151 -6.15 1.13 -1.55
CA HIS A 151 -6.63 2.21 -0.71
C HIS A 151 -7.38 3.21 -1.58
N PHE A 152 -8.64 3.41 -1.24
CA PHE A 152 -9.55 4.21 -2.06
C PHE A 152 -10.09 5.37 -1.23
N VAL A 153 -9.45 6.50 -1.32
CA VAL A 153 -9.72 7.73 -0.56
C VAL A 153 -9.67 8.94 -1.46
N ASP A 154 -10.21 10.05 -1.00
CA ASP A 154 -10.11 11.33 -1.71
C ASP A 154 -8.90 12.13 -1.24
N GLY A 155 -8.57 13.18 -1.96
CA GLY A 155 -7.45 14.08 -1.66
C GLY A 155 -7.51 15.37 -2.45
N ASN A 156 -6.58 16.31 -2.15
CA ASN A 156 -6.49 17.61 -2.85
C ASN A 156 -5.12 17.92 -3.55
N PRO A 157 -4.37 17.03 -4.21
CA PRO A 157 -3.88 15.74 -3.74
C PRO A 157 -3.23 15.81 -2.38
N GLY A 158 -3.28 14.71 -1.66
CA GLY A 158 -2.85 14.62 -0.25
C GLY A 158 -4.02 14.81 0.72
N GLY A 159 -3.87 14.22 1.89
CA GLY A 159 -4.82 14.34 2.99
C GLY A 159 -5.56 13.07 3.35
N HIS A 160 -5.71 12.10 2.48
CA HIS A 160 -6.50 10.88 2.74
C HIS A 160 -7.88 11.24 3.28
N LEU A 161 -8.67 11.87 2.42
CA LEU A 161 -9.96 12.44 2.77
C LEU A 161 -11.12 11.45 2.57
N VAL A 162 -12.21 11.71 3.24
CA VAL A 162 -13.49 11.05 2.96
C VAL A 162 -13.85 11.29 1.48
N PRO A 163 -14.28 10.27 0.71
CA PRO A 163 -14.75 10.44 -0.65
C PRO A 163 -15.81 11.54 -0.77
N GLY A 164 -15.54 12.52 -1.64
CA GLY A 164 -16.35 13.73 -1.83
C GLY A 164 -15.87 14.96 -1.03
N ASP A 165 -14.87 14.85 -0.17
CA ASP A 165 -14.26 15.99 0.53
C ASP A 165 -13.01 16.54 -0.17
N GLY A 166 -12.53 15.85 -1.20
CA GLY A 166 -11.40 16.25 -2.03
C GLY A 166 -11.81 16.59 -3.47
N ASN A 167 -10.86 16.45 -4.37
CA ASN A 167 -11.04 16.77 -5.80
C ASN A 167 -10.51 15.69 -6.75
N LEU A 168 -10.20 14.49 -6.22
CA LEU A 168 -9.77 13.39 -7.07
C LEU A 168 -10.94 12.85 -7.91
N ASN A 169 -10.65 12.41 -9.12
CA ASN A 169 -11.66 11.78 -9.97
C ASN A 169 -11.91 10.33 -9.57
N LEU A 170 -12.56 10.13 -8.43
CA LEU A 170 -12.82 8.81 -7.87
C LEU A 170 -13.79 7.97 -8.73
N ASP A 171 -14.72 8.61 -9.45
CA ASP A 171 -15.61 7.89 -10.37
C ASP A 171 -14.79 7.26 -11.52
N GLN A 172 -13.79 7.96 -12.06
CA GLN A 172 -12.87 7.39 -13.04
C GLN A 172 -12.02 6.25 -12.45
N ALA A 173 -11.59 6.38 -11.20
CA ALA A 173 -10.84 5.32 -10.52
C ALA A 173 -11.70 4.05 -10.34
N LEU A 174 -12.99 4.18 -9.99
CA LEU A 174 -13.92 3.05 -9.94
C LEU A 174 -14.08 2.39 -11.32
N HIS A 175 -14.33 3.17 -12.37
CA HIS A 175 -14.42 2.64 -13.74
C HIS A 175 -13.14 1.90 -14.16
N THR A 176 -11.97 2.41 -13.74
CA THR A 176 -10.70 1.71 -13.98
C THR A 176 -10.69 0.34 -13.31
N LEU A 177 -11.04 0.26 -12.04
CA LEU A 177 -11.08 -1.01 -11.31
C LEU A 177 -12.09 -2.01 -11.90
N GLU A 178 -13.25 -1.52 -12.33
CA GLU A 178 -14.24 -2.33 -13.05
C GLU A 178 -13.70 -2.87 -14.37
N ALA A 179 -13.07 -2.02 -15.19
CA ALA A 179 -12.47 -2.40 -16.46
C ALA A 179 -11.35 -3.44 -16.30
N PHE A 180 -10.60 -3.37 -15.19
CA PHE A 180 -9.59 -4.35 -14.82
C PHE A 180 -10.18 -5.59 -14.10
N ASP A 181 -11.51 -5.66 -13.92
CA ASP A 181 -12.20 -6.75 -13.22
C ASP A 181 -11.61 -6.99 -11.82
N TYR A 182 -11.26 -5.93 -11.09
CA TYR A 182 -10.76 -6.01 -9.72
C TYR A 182 -11.84 -6.58 -8.80
N LYS A 183 -11.49 -7.59 -8.00
CA LYS A 183 -12.41 -8.31 -7.10
C LYS A 183 -12.02 -8.20 -5.63
N GLY A 184 -10.98 -7.41 -5.33
CA GLY A 184 -10.52 -7.20 -3.96
C GLY A 184 -11.35 -6.19 -3.19
N TYR A 185 -10.88 -5.87 -2.01
CA TYR A 185 -11.48 -4.86 -1.15
C TYR A 185 -10.97 -3.46 -1.50
N LEU A 186 -11.81 -2.45 -1.24
CA LEU A 186 -11.42 -1.05 -1.25
C LEU A 186 -11.25 -0.60 0.21
N GLY A 187 -10.02 -0.36 0.61
CA GLY A 187 -9.67 0.10 1.95
C GLY A 187 -9.89 1.61 2.07
N LEU A 188 -10.57 2.03 3.13
CA LEU A 188 -10.75 3.45 3.48
C LEU A 188 -9.67 3.86 4.46
N GLU A 189 -8.53 4.35 3.97
CA GLU A 189 -7.45 4.86 4.81
C GLU A 189 -7.61 6.36 5.06
N ILE A 190 -8.62 6.75 5.85
CA ILE A 190 -8.93 8.15 6.13
C ILE A 190 -8.01 8.64 7.27
N LEU A 191 -7.09 9.57 6.97
CA LEU A 191 -6.04 10.01 7.90
C LEU A 191 -6.12 11.49 8.29
N ASP A 192 -6.92 12.31 7.60
CA ASP A 192 -6.96 13.76 7.87
C ASP A 192 -7.48 14.06 9.27
N ARG A 193 -6.79 14.95 9.97
CA ARG A 193 -7.10 15.35 11.35
C ARG A 193 -8.47 15.98 11.54
N ARG A 194 -9.08 16.51 10.46
CA ARG A 194 -10.43 17.10 10.50
C ARG A 194 -11.50 16.13 10.99
N TYR A 195 -11.27 14.81 10.83
CA TYR A 195 -12.24 13.76 11.18
C TYR A 195 -12.07 13.21 12.60
N VAL A 196 -10.97 13.53 13.29
CA VAL A 196 -10.63 12.96 14.62
C VAL A 196 -11.71 13.21 15.67
N MET A 197 -12.38 14.38 15.60
CA MET A 197 -13.41 14.75 16.58
C MET A 197 -14.78 14.12 16.28
N ASN A 198 -15.00 13.62 15.06
CA ASN A 198 -16.24 12.94 14.68
C ASN A 198 -15.97 11.85 13.62
N PRO A 199 -15.24 10.79 13.96
CA PRO A 199 -14.87 9.73 13.02
C PRO A 199 -16.08 8.93 12.52
N GLU A 200 -17.12 8.81 13.33
CA GLU A 200 -18.36 8.12 12.94
C GLU A 200 -19.06 8.84 11.77
N ASP A 201 -19.09 10.17 11.77
CA ASP A 201 -19.65 10.94 10.67
C ASP A 201 -18.83 10.76 9.38
N ALA A 202 -17.50 10.77 9.48
CA ALA A 202 -16.61 10.49 8.36
C ALA A 202 -16.92 9.13 7.73
N MET A 203 -17.04 8.09 8.55
CA MET A 203 -17.37 6.73 8.08
C MET A 203 -18.75 6.67 7.46
N ARG A 204 -19.76 7.32 8.04
CA ARG A 204 -21.13 7.35 7.50
C ARG A 204 -21.18 8.02 6.13
N ARG A 205 -20.48 9.14 5.95
CA ARG A 205 -20.39 9.86 4.66
C ARG A 205 -19.65 9.03 3.62
N ALA A 206 -18.55 8.41 3.98
CA ALA A 206 -17.82 7.51 3.09
C ALA A 206 -18.73 6.35 2.62
N LEU A 207 -19.41 5.68 3.55
CA LEU A 207 -20.33 4.59 3.20
C LEU A 207 -21.50 5.06 2.32
N ALA A 208 -22.03 6.24 2.56
CA ALA A 208 -23.09 6.82 1.72
C ALA A 208 -22.58 7.05 0.29
N TRP A 209 -21.37 7.62 0.14
CA TRP A 209 -20.74 7.84 -1.16
C TRP A 209 -20.56 6.54 -1.96
N TYR A 210 -20.10 5.47 -1.30
CA TYR A 210 -19.96 4.15 -1.93
C TYR A 210 -21.31 3.53 -2.29
N SER A 211 -22.29 3.60 -1.39
CA SER A 211 -23.61 2.98 -1.63
C SER A 211 -24.32 3.57 -2.85
N GLU A 212 -24.07 4.83 -3.18
CA GLU A 212 -24.61 5.49 -4.37
C GLU A 212 -23.97 4.99 -5.68
N ARG A 213 -22.76 4.39 -5.63
CA ARG A 213 -21.94 4.08 -6.81
C ARG A 213 -21.70 2.58 -7.02
N ILE A 214 -21.66 1.82 -5.94
CA ILE A 214 -21.28 0.39 -5.98
C ILE A 214 -22.47 -0.49 -5.50
N GLY A 215 -23.55 0.13 -5.02
CA GLY A 215 -24.73 -0.53 -4.42
C GLY A 215 -25.58 -1.39 -5.30
#